data_96ef3b29df5de2a4d1959ed02b85c26d
#
_entry.id   96ef3b29df5de2a4d1959ed02b85c26d
#
_cell.length_a   1.000
_cell.length_b   1.000
_cell.length_c   1.000
_cell.angle_alpha   90.00
_cell.angle_beta   90.00
_cell.angle_gamma   90.00
#
_symmetry.space_group_name_H-M   'P 1'
#
loop_
_entity.id
_entity.type
_entity.pdbx_description
1 polymer ?
#
loop_
_entity_poly.entity_id
_entity_poly.type
_entity_poly.pdbx_seq_one_letter_code
_entity_poly.pdbx_strand_id
1 'polypeptide(L)'
;KEENMQPIVEFMSYWMKKDVDTTIAKSLIDHYESQVLYRYNVDFDSRDIVGDDWTNNSNPYYGNSDVKGPRAGHGTMVAGNVAAVRGNGIGPDGVTSNAQLMILLVVPDGDERDKDVANAILYAVNNGASIINMSFGKGYSPQKHFVDSALRVANEHDVLIVHAAGNDGENVDVEVHYPSNFDENGNVINDKFIVVGASTNSAGKKLPASFSNYGKKSVDIFSPGQDIYSCAPGNKYESASGTSMASPVATGVATIIRAYFPELSAKEVKEILLQSAVKYDKKVLLPGGEKNFEVLEVKYQEIVFE
;
A
#
# COMPACT_ATOMS: atom_id res chain seq x y z
N LYS A 1 9.26 4.31 -44.91
CA LYS A 1 9.00 4.42 -43.44
C LYS A 1 9.99 3.55 -42.66
N GLU A 2 11.26 3.62 -43.04
CA GLU A 2 12.39 2.98 -42.31
C GLU A 2 13.16 4.02 -41.48
N GLU A 3 12.56 5.18 -41.23
CA GLU A 3 13.17 6.23 -40.46
C GLU A 3 13.04 5.96 -38.96
N ASN A 4 14.18 5.78 -38.34
CA ASN A 4 14.43 5.87 -36.89
C ASN A 4 14.44 4.60 -36.04
N MET A 5 14.84 3.47 -36.59
CA MET A 5 15.21 2.29 -35.78
C MET A 5 16.63 2.38 -35.20
N GLN A 6 17.47 3.30 -35.69
CA GLN A 6 18.88 3.42 -35.30
C GLN A 6 19.08 3.65 -33.79
N PRO A 7 18.33 4.53 -33.12
CA PRO A 7 18.43 4.71 -31.67
C PRO A 7 18.01 3.47 -30.89
N ILE A 8 17.02 2.73 -31.38
CA ILE A 8 16.56 1.49 -30.74
C ILE A 8 17.64 0.40 -30.92
N VAL A 9 18.22 0.28 -32.10
CA VAL A 9 19.31 -0.67 -32.37
C VAL A 9 20.55 -0.35 -31.54
N GLU A 10 20.92 0.92 -31.40
CA GLU A 10 22.02 1.37 -30.55
C GLU A 10 21.77 1.12 -29.09
N PHE A 11 20.57 1.42 -28.61
CA PHE A 11 20.11 1.11 -27.26
C PHE A 11 20.16 -0.40 -26.98
N MET A 12 19.57 -1.22 -27.83
CA MET A 12 19.61 -2.67 -27.70
C MET A 12 21.03 -3.21 -27.77
N SER A 13 21.86 -2.71 -28.68
CA SER A 13 23.26 -3.11 -28.82
C SER A 13 24.10 -2.77 -27.59
N TYR A 14 23.84 -1.62 -26.98
CA TYR A 14 24.48 -1.23 -25.72
C TYR A 14 24.14 -2.19 -24.58
N TRP A 15 22.87 -2.56 -24.44
CA TRP A 15 22.41 -3.46 -23.39
C TRP A 15 22.80 -4.92 -23.64
N MET A 16 22.77 -5.39 -24.89
CA MET A 16 23.26 -6.73 -25.25
C MET A 16 24.75 -6.92 -24.96
N LYS A 17 25.56 -5.87 -25.05
CA LYS A 17 26.98 -5.90 -24.68
C LYS A 17 27.24 -5.99 -23.17
N LYS A 18 26.20 -5.79 -22.34
CA LYS A 18 26.28 -5.80 -20.87
C LYS A 18 25.74 -7.08 -20.23
N ASP A 19 25.57 -8.17 -20.99
CA ASP A 19 24.99 -9.43 -20.49
C ASP A 19 23.67 -9.21 -19.73
N VAL A 20 22.81 -8.32 -20.25
CA VAL A 20 21.50 -8.10 -19.64
C VAL A 20 20.68 -9.36 -19.78
N ASP A 21 20.26 -9.90 -18.65
CA ASP A 21 19.36 -11.02 -18.60
C ASP A 21 18.11 -10.72 -19.44
N THR A 22 17.85 -11.58 -20.43
CA THR A 22 16.69 -11.45 -21.33
C THR A 22 15.37 -11.43 -20.56
N THR A 23 15.34 -11.95 -19.34
CA THR A 23 14.20 -11.92 -18.42
C THR A 23 13.92 -10.50 -17.95
N ILE A 24 14.98 -9.71 -17.62
CA ILE A 24 14.84 -8.29 -17.24
C ILE A 24 14.36 -7.47 -18.43
N ALA A 25 14.95 -7.69 -19.61
CA ALA A 25 14.53 -6.98 -20.82
C ALA A 25 13.05 -7.25 -21.15
N LYS A 26 12.63 -8.49 -21.05
CA LYS A 26 11.23 -8.89 -21.26
C LYS A 26 10.30 -8.25 -20.23
N SER A 27 10.66 -8.28 -18.96
CA SER A 27 9.87 -7.65 -17.88
C SER A 27 9.70 -6.14 -18.10
N LEU A 28 10.75 -5.45 -18.58
CA LEU A 28 10.66 -4.02 -18.93
C LEU A 28 9.74 -3.78 -20.13
N ILE A 29 9.85 -4.61 -21.17
CA ILE A 29 8.98 -4.51 -22.35
C ILE A 29 7.53 -4.73 -21.93
N ASP A 30 7.23 -5.81 -21.22
CA ASP A 30 5.88 -6.13 -20.73
C ASP A 30 5.32 -4.98 -19.87
N HIS A 31 6.18 -4.35 -19.04
CA HIS A 31 5.78 -3.22 -18.20
C HIS A 31 5.39 -1.99 -19.03
N TYR A 32 6.26 -1.56 -19.96
CA TYR A 32 5.98 -0.38 -20.78
C TYR A 32 4.86 -0.62 -21.79
N GLU A 33 4.78 -1.83 -22.36
CA GLU A 33 3.69 -2.20 -23.26
C GLU A 33 2.33 -2.10 -22.57
N SER A 34 2.21 -2.59 -21.34
CA SER A 34 0.98 -2.47 -20.58
C SER A 34 0.62 -1.03 -20.25
N GLN A 35 1.61 -0.18 -19.97
CA GLN A 35 1.35 1.25 -19.75
C GLN A 35 0.79 1.91 -21.01
N VAL A 36 1.38 1.63 -22.17
CA VAL A 36 0.94 2.24 -23.44
C VAL A 36 -0.42 1.70 -23.88
N LEU A 37 -0.64 0.38 -23.77
CA LEU A 37 -1.86 -0.26 -24.26
C LEU A 37 -3.07 0.00 -23.35
N TYR A 38 -2.84 0.18 -22.04
CA TYR A 38 -3.93 0.26 -21.05
C TYR A 38 -3.91 1.54 -20.24
N ARG A 39 -2.82 1.85 -19.52
CA ARG A 39 -2.80 2.95 -18.56
C ARG A 39 -2.90 4.32 -19.22
N TYR A 40 -2.17 4.54 -20.30
CA TYR A 40 -2.15 5.82 -21.05
C TYR A 40 -3.05 5.81 -22.28
N ASN A 41 -3.72 4.71 -22.55
CA ASN A 41 -4.65 4.59 -23.66
C ASN A 41 -6.03 5.15 -23.27
N VAL A 42 -6.33 6.36 -23.74
CA VAL A 42 -7.59 7.04 -23.44
C VAL A 42 -8.80 6.37 -24.08
N ASP A 43 -8.59 5.52 -25.09
CA ASP A 43 -9.65 4.78 -25.79
C ASP A 43 -9.94 3.40 -25.16
N PHE A 44 -9.10 3.00 -24.16
CA PHE A 44 -9.29 1.73 -23.46
C PHE A 44 -10.18 1.92 -22.22
N ASP A 45 -11.35 1.31 -22.23
CA ASP A 45 -12.20 1.22 -21.04
C ASP A 45 -12.19 -0.20 -20.45
N SER A 46 -11.53 -0.33 -19.30
CA SER A 46 -11.49 -1.60 -18.55
C SER A 46 -12.85 -2.00 -17.97
N ARG A 47 -13.82 -1.08 -17.94
CA ARG A 47 -15.17 -1.35 -17.41
C ARG A 47 -15.95 -2.32 -18.29
N ASP A 48 -15.71 -2.31 -19.58
CA ASP A 48 -16.29 -3.28 -20.52
C ASP A 48 -15.92 -4.73 -20.13
N ILE A 49 -14.72 -4.94 -19.61
CA ILE A 49 -14.22 -6.28 -19.19
C ILE A 49 -14.92 -6.75 -17.92
N VAL A 50 -15.13 -5.87 -16.95
CA VAL A 50 -15.76 -6.21 -15.67
C VAL A 50 -17.29 -6.04 -15.68
N GLY A 51 -17.85 -5.51 -16.76
CA GLY A 51 -19.28 -5.31 -16.92
C GLY A 51 -19.85 -4.22 -15.99
N ASP A 52 -19.07 -3.16 -15.75
CA ASP A 52 -19.45 -2.08 -14.86
C ASP A 52 -19.56 -0.74 -15.57
N ASP A 53 -20.55 0.03 -15.19
CA ASP A 53 -20.66 1.47 -15.46
C ASP A 53 -20.09 2.24 -14.25
N TRP A 54 -18.88 2.76 -14.39
CA TRP A 54 -18.18 3.46 -13.31
C TRP A 54 -18.86 4.79 -12.91
N THR A 55 -19.76 5.32 -13.75
CA THR A 55 -20.54 6.53 -13.46
C THR A 55 -21.78 6.21 -12.61
N ASN A 56 -22.21 4.95 -12.59
CA ASN A 56 -23.37 4.48 -11.85
C ASN A 56 -22.93 3.83 -10.52
N ASN A 57 -23.13 4.54 -9.43
CA ASN A 57 -22.77 4.07 -8.09
C ASN A 57 -23.80 3.09 -7.47
N SER A 58 -24.94 2.87 -8.10
CA SER A 58 -26.00 2.04 -7.53
C SER A 58 -25.80 0.54 -7.72
N ASN A 59 -24.85 0.12 -8.58
CA ASN A 59 -24.54 -1.29 -8.79
C ASN A 59 -23.17 -1.64 -8.18
N PRO A 60 -23.11 -2.33 -7.02
CA PRO A 60 -21.87 -2.84 -6.44
C PRO A 60 -21.51 -4.25 -6.96
N TYR A 61 -22.37 -4.89 -7.77
CA TYR A 61 -22.22 -6.28 -8.18
C TYR A 61 -21.60 -6.37 -9.57
N TYR A 62 -20.29 -6.39 -9.65
CA TYR A 62 -19.50 -6.59 -10.86
C TYR A 62 -18.16 -7.26 -10.51
N GLY A 63 -17.37 -7.61 -11.53
CA GLY A 63 -16.14 -8.35 -11.33
C GLY A 63 -16.37 -9.85 -11.22
N ASN A 64 -15.41 -10.54 -10.59
CA ASN A 64 -15.41 -12.00 -10.49
C ASN A 64 -14.68 -12.47 -9.22
N SER A 65 -14.57 -13.78 -9.03
CA SER A 65 -13.88 -14.39 -7.87
C SER A 65 -12.38 -14.66 -8.09
N ASP A 66 -11.78 -14.17 -9.16
CA ASP A 66 -10.33 -14.29 -9.36
C ASP A 66 -9.61 -13.24 -8.47
N VAL A 67 -9.09 -13.71 -7.35
CA VAL A 67 -8.31 -12.89 -6.41
C VAL A 67 -6.81 -12.88 -6.72
N LYS A 68 -6.37 -13.62 -7.74
CA LYS A 68 -4.97 -13.69 -8.14
C LYS A 68 -4.64 -12.68 -9.23
N GLY A 69 -5.47 -12.64 -10.29
CA GLY A 69 -5.22 -11.82 -11.46
C GLY A 69 -3.87 -12.11 -12.15
N PRO A 70 -3.49 -11.32 -13.13
CA PRO A 70 -2.24 -11.51 -13.88
C PRO A 70 -0.99 -11.06 -13.10
N ARG A 71 -1.14 -10.20 -12.08
CA ARG A 71 -0.03 -9.57 -11.34
C ARG A 71 -0.18 -9.70 -9.82
N ALA A 72 -0.21 -10.94 -9.34
CA ALA A 72 -0.40 -11.25 -7.92
C ALA A 72 0.80 -10.86 -7.02
N GLY A 73 1.93 -10.41 -7.55
CA GLY A 73 3.18 -10.21 -6.80
C GLY A 73 3.02 -9.29 -5.60
N HIS A 74 2.56 -8.06 -5.82
CA HIS A 74 2.41 -7.06 -4.77
C HIS A 74 1.45 -7.53 -3.66
N GLY A 75 0.25 -7.97 -4.01
CA GLY A 75 -0.74 -8.46 -3.03
C GLY A 75 -0.25 -9.69 -2.25
N THR A 76 0.48 -10.61 -2.91
CA THR A 76 1.08 -11.77 -2.24
C THR A 76 2.13 -11.34 -1.21
N MET A 77 2.98 -10.35 -1.52
CA MET A 77 3.96 -9.82 -0.59
C MET A 77 3.31 -9.13 0.60
N VAL A 78 2.31 -8.29 0.36
CA VAL A 78 1.54 -7.62 1.41
C VAL A 78 0.87 -8.63 2.33
N ALA A 79 0.20 -9.65 1.78
CA ALA A 79 -0.43 -10.72 2.55
C ALA A 79 0.59 -11.53 3.35
N GLY A 80 1.75 -11.83 2.75
CA GLY A 80 2.85 -12.54 3.41
C GLY A 80 3.41 -11.77 4.61
N ASN A 81 3.57 -10.46 4.50
CA ASN A 81 4.01 -9.63 5.63
C ASN A 81 3.05 -9.71 6.81
N VAL A 82 1.75 -9.76 6.55
CA VAL A 82 0.76 -9.93 7.63
C VAL A 82 0.82 -11.33 8.22
N ALA A 83 0.73 -12.39 7.39
CA ALA A 83 0.33 -13.71 7.85
C ALA A 83 1.04 -14.89 7.14
N ALA A 84 2.27 -14.74 6.65
CA ALA A 84 3.07 -15.89 6.24
C ALA A 84 3.21 -16.87 7.42
N VAL A 85 3.15 -18.17 7.12
CA VAL A 85 3.17 -19.21 8.16
C VAL A 85 4.47 -19.15 8.95
N ARG A 86 4.34 -18.95 10.25
CA ARG A 86 5.45 -18.80 11.18
C ARG A 86 6.02 -20.12 11.66
N GLY A 87 7.34 -20.16 11.88
CA GLY A 87 8.02 -21.27 12.53
C GLY A 87 8.06 -22.58 11.72
N ASN A 88 7.81 -22.52 10.41
CA ASN A 88 7.85 -23.70 9.54
C ASN A 88 9.23 -23.95 8.89
N GLY A 89 10.19 -23.05 9.12
CA GLY A 89 11.55 -23.12 8.56
C GLY A 89 11.62 -22.85 7.06
N ILE A 90 10.56 -22.28 6.45
CA ILE A 90 10.46 -22.02 5.02
C ILE A 90 10.03 -20.56 4.80
N GLY A 91 10.87 -19.77 4.10
CA GLY A 91 10.56 -18.40 3.75
C GLY A 91 10.49 -17.46 4.96
N PRO A 92 9.77 -16.33 4.85
CA PRO A 92 9.61 -15.38 5.94
C PRO A 92 8.52 -15.82 6.92
N ASP A 93 8.63 -15.35 8.15
CA ASP A 93 7.54 -15.37 9.10
C ASP A 93 6.67 -14.10 8.94
N GLY A 94 5.37 -14.25 8.81
CA GLY A 94 4.43 -13.12 8.88
C GLY A 94 4.42 -12.51 10.28
N VAL A 95 3.93 -11.29 10.42
CA VAL A 95 3.84 -10.62 11.74
C VAL A 95 2.92 -11.39 12.70
N THR A 96 1.86 -12.00 12.19
CA THR A 96 0.89 -12.75 13.01
C THR A 96 0.61 -14.14 12.44
N SER A 97 0.29 -15.10 13.33
CA SER A 97 -0.22 -16.43 12.96
C SER A 97 -1.75 -16.52 13.00
N ASN A 98 -2.42 -15.50 13.54
CA ASN A 98 -3.85 -15.55 13.89
C ASN A 98 -4.72 -14.68 12.98
N ALA A 99 -4.31 -14.48 11.72
CA ALA A 99 -5.09 -13.74 10.73
C ALA A 99 -5.80 -14.69 9.76
N GLN A 100 -7.05 -14.36 9.46
CA GLN A 100 -7.74 -14.85 8.28
C GLN A 100 -7.74 -13.73 7.24
N LEU A 101 -7.24 -14.01 6.05
CA LEU A 101 -7.08 -13.02 5.00
C LEU A 101 -8.29 -13.03 4.05
N MET A 102 -8.93 -11.88 3.89
CA MET A 102 -9.93 -11.61 2.85
C MET A 102 -9.23 -10.82 1.74
N ILE A 103 -9.02 -11.44 0.59
CA ILE A 103 -8.32 -10.81 -0.52
C ILE A 103 -9.33 -10.12 -1.44
N LEU A 104 -9.15 -8.81 -1.63
CA LEU A 104 -9.95 -7.97 -2.52
C LEU A 104 -9.02 -7.34 -3.56
N LEU A 105 -9.16 -7.75 -4.81
CA LEU A 105 -8.35 -7.24 -5.92
C LEU A 105 -9.03 -6.00 -6.50
N VAL A 106 -8.50 -4.82 -6.20
CA VAL A 106 -9.12 -3.53 -6.55
C VAL A 106 -8.22 -2.61 -7.37
N VAL A 107 -6.91 -2.89 -7.42
CA VAL A 107 -5.94 -2.07 -8.14
C VAL A 107 -5.61 -2.71 -9.48
N PRO A 108 -5.96 -2.05 -10.60
CA PRO A 108 -5.63 -2.53 -11.95
C PRO A 108 -4.16 -2.24 -12.31
N ASP A 109 -3.82 -2.40 -13.56
CA ASP A 109 -2.58 -1.83 -14.09
C ASP A 109 -2.76 -0.32 -14.31
N GLY A 110 -2.39 0.44 -13.32
CA GLY A 110 -2.63 1.90 -13.21
C GLY A 110 -3.23 2.24 -11.85
N ASP A 111 -3.85 3.41 -11.75
CA ASP A 111 -4.45 3.87 -10.51
C ASP A 111 -5.79 3.14 -10.24
N GLU A 112 -6.05 2.89 -8.97
CA GLU A 112 -7.32 2.33 -8.51
C GLU A 112 -8.48 3.28 -8.80
N ARG A 113 -9.66 2.71 -9.10
CA ARG A 113 -10.90 3.46 -9.27
C ARG A 113 -11.56 3.71 -7.91
N ASP A 114 -12.02 4.93 -7.67
CA ASP A 114 -12.68 5.31 -6.41
C ASP A 114 -13.90 4.44 -6.09
N LYS A 115 -14.70 4.11 -7.12
CA LYS A 115 -15.85 3.20 -6.98
C LYS A 115 -15.43 1.80 -6.53
N ASP A 116 -14.36 1.24 -7.11
CA ASP A 116 -13.87 -0.09 -6.77
C ASP A 116 -13.34 -0.14 -5.33
N VAL A 117 -12.60 0.89 -4.92
CA VAL A 117 -12.11 1.04 -3.54
C VAL A 117 -13.29 1.14 -2.57
N ALA A 118 -14.27 1.99 -2.86
CA ALA A 118 -15.46 2.14 -2.02
C ALA A 118 -16.23 0.83 -1.87
N ASN A 119 -16.49 0.13 -2.98
CA ASN A 119 -17.19 -1.15 -2.94
C ASN A 119 -16.41 -2.25 -2.23
N ALA A 120 -15.08 -2.26 -2.35
CA ALA A 120 -14.24 -3.21 -1.62
C ALA A 120 -14.26 -2.95 -0.11
N ILE A 121 -14.22 -1.69 0.33
CA ILE A 121 -14.36 -1.34 1.74
C ILE A 121 -15.73 -1.81 2.26
N LEU A 122 -16.81 -1.51 1.55
CA LEU A 122 -18.16 -1.92 1.93
C LEU A 122 -18.30 -3.46 1.95
N TYR A 123 -17.72 -4.15 0.97
CA TYR A 123 -17.70 -5.60 0.93
C TYR A 123 -16.96 -6.17 2.16
N ALA A 124 -15.78 -5.65 2.48
CA ALA A 124 -15.01 -6.08 3.63
C ALA A 124 -15.80 -5.91 4.94
N VAL A 125 -16.40 -4.74 5.14
CA VAL A 125 -17.24 -4.44 6.31
C VAL A 125 -18.42 -5.42 6.41
N ASN A 126 -19.17 -5.60 5.33
CA ASN A 126 -20.35 -6.48 5.28
C ASN A 126 -20.02 -7.97 5.48
N ASN A 127 -18.76 -8.36 5.21
CA ASN A 127 -18.29 -9.74 5.42
C ASN A 127 -17.43 -9.90 6.68
N GLY A 128 -17.49 -8.96 7.60
CA GLY A 128 -16.94 -9.09 8.95
C GLY A 128 -15.43 -8.85 9.06
N ALA A 129 -14.83 -8.14 8.13
CA ALA A 129 -13.45 -7.70 8.31
C ALA A 129 -13.34 -6.76 9.51
N SER A 130 -12.40 -7.02 10.39
CA SER A 130 -12.13 -6.17 11.55
C SER A 130 -11.00 -5.15 11.29
N ILE A 131 -10.14 -5.44 10.31
CA ILE A 131 -9.04 -4.57 9.88
C ILE A 131 -8.96 -4.62 8.35
N ILE A 132 -8.79 -3.47 7.71
CA ILE A 132 -8.55 -3.35 6.26
C ILE A 132 -7.17 -2.75 6.05
N ASN A 133 -6.31 -3.45 5.31
CA ASN A 133 -5.02 -2.94 4.86
C ASN A 133 -5.14 -2.40 3.44
N MET A 134 -4.74 -1.16 3.22
CA MET A 134 -4.72 -0.49 1.93
C MET A 134 -3.28 -0.10 1.57
N SER A 135 -2.59 -0.99 0.84
CA SER A 135 -1.21 -0.77 0.37
C SER A 135 -1.16 -0.19 -1.04
N PHE A 136 -1.97 0.82 -1.31
CA PHE A 136 -2.07 1.54 -2.58
C PHE A 136 -2.42 3.00 -2.31
N GLY A 137 -2.36 3.83 -3.35
CA GLY A 137 -2.78 5.23 -3.26
C GLY A 137 -2.45 5.98 -4.55
N LYS A 138 -3.05 7.16 -4.70
CA LYS A 138 -2.92 8.02 -5.87
C LYS A 138 -3.01 9.50 -5.51
N GLY A 139 -2.49 10.35 -6.40
CA GLY A 139 -2.52 11.80 -6.22
C GLY A 139 -3.83 12.48 -6.64
N TYR A 140 -4.76 11.76 -7.29
CA TYR A 140 -6.00 12.33 -7.81
C TYR A 140 -7.19 11.38 -7.63
N SER A 141 -8.27 11.86 -7.02
CA SER A 141 -9.47 11.09 -6.70
C SER A 141 -10.73 11.83 -7.18
N PRO A 142 -11.15 11.63 -8.44
CA PRO A 142 -12.26 12.37 -9.05
C PRO A 142 -13.62 12.09 -8.40
N GLN A 143 -13.77 10.92 -7.79
CA GLN A 143 -14.99 10.47 -7.11
C GLN A 143 -14.74 10.18 -5.63
N LYS A 144 -13.89 11.01 -4.99
CA LYS A 144 -13.50 10.90 -3.57
C LYS A 144 -14.69 10.65 -2.65
N HIS A 145 -15.84 11.27 -2.90
CA HIS A 145 -17.04 11.15 -2.09
C HIS A 145 -17.57 9.71 -1.95
N PHE A 146 -17.29 8.82 -2.92
CA PHE A 146 -17.63 7.39 -2.80
C PHE A 146 -16.79 6.73 -1.72
N VAL A 147 -15.48 6.97 -1.77
CA VAL A 147 -14.54 6.43 -0.78
C VAL A 147 -14.81 7.01 0.60
N ASP A 148 -15.04 8.32 0.70
CA ASP A 148 -15.39 8.97 1.96
C ASP A 148 -16.62 8.35 2.61
N SER A 149 -17.65 8.06 1.80
CA SER A 149 -18.87 7.39 2.28
C SER A 149 -18.58 5.98 2.82
N ALA A 150 -17.76 5.20 2.11
CA ALA A 150 -17.37 3.87 2.53
C ALA A 150 -16.49 3.90 3.81
N LEU A 151 -15.59 4.89 3.94
CA LEU A 151 -14.79 5.10 5.14
C LEU A 151 -15.65 5.45 6.37
N ARG A 152 -16.74 6.21 6.19
CA ARG A 152 -17.72 6.47 7.28
C ARG A 152 -18.41 5.19 7.72
N VAL A 153 -18.85 4.36 6.77
CA VAL A 153 -19.45 3.06 7.09
C VAL A 153 -18.46 2.17 7.84
N ALA A 154 -17.21 2.10 7.42
CA ALA A 154 -16.16 1.36 8.14
C ALA A 154 -15.97 1.89 9.57
N ASN A 155 -16.03 3.22 9.74
CA ASN A 155 -15.97 3.85 11.07
C ASN A 155 -17.13 3.46 11.97
N GLU A 156 -18.34 3.44 11.44
CA GLU A 156 -19.57 3.07 12.18
C GLU A 156 -19.56 1.59 12.59
N HIS A 157 -18.93 0.71 11.80
CA HIS A 157 -18.85 -0.73 12.04
C HIS A 157 -17.58 -1.17 12.79
N ASP A 158 -16.87 -0.25 13.39
CA ASP A 158 -15.66 -0.53 14.20
C ASP A 158 -14.56 -1.26 13.43
N VAL A 159 -14.33 -0.90 12.15
CA VAL A 159 -13.28 -1.45 11.32
C VAL A 159 -12.06 -0.53 11.32
N LEU A 160 -10.89 -1.07 11.66
CA LEU A 160 -9.62 -0.35 11.59
C LEU A 160 -9.14 -0.29 10.14
N ILE A 161 -8.79 0.90 9.67
CA ILE A 161 -8.14 1.10 8.37
C ILE A 161 -6.65 1.36 8.58
N VAL A 162 -5.79 0.62 7.87
CA VAL A 162 -4.34 0.82 7.86
C VAL A 162 -3.91 1.10 6.43
N HIS A 163 -3.39 2.29 6.18
CA HIS A 163 -3.11 2.81 4.84
C HIS A 163 -1.64 3.16 4.66
N ALA A 164 -1.06 2.85 3.51
CA ALA A 164 0.29 3.22 3.14
C ALA A 164 0.38 4.71 2.77
N ALA A 165 1.39 5.41 3.27
CA ALA A 165 1.52 6.87 3.08
C ALA A 165 1.86 7.29 1.63
N GLY A 166 2.39 6.39 0.80
CA GLY A 166 2.92 6.68 -0.55
C GLY A 166 4.45 6.74 -0.59
N ASN A 167 5.02 6.73 -1.80
CA ASN A 167 6.45 6.51 -2.03
C ASN A 167 7.12 7.62 -2.86
N ASP A 168 6.61 8.84 -2.79
CA ASP A 168 7.07 9.97 -3.61
C ASP A 168 8.05 10.87 -2.84
N GLY A 169 8.26 10.59 -1.55
CA GLY A 169 9.09 11.42 -0.67
C GLY A 169 8.46 12.78 -0.37
N GLU A 170 7.15 12.87 -0.43
CA GLU A 170 6.39 14.12 -0.35
C GLU A 170 5.79 14.36 1.03
N ASN A 171 5.57 15.65 1.34
CA ASN A 171 4.85 16.05 2.52
C ASN A 171 3.33 16.00 2.26
N VAL A 172 2.69 14.93 2.73
CA VAL A 172 1.24 14.70 2.53
C VAL A 172 0.33 15.56 3.41
N ASP A 173 0.89 16.44 4.23
CA ASP A 173 0.13 17.55 4.82
C ASP A 173 -0.12 18.67 3.81
N VAL A 174 0.59 18.67 2.66
CA VAL A 174 0.52 19.66 1.57
C VAL A 174 0.04 19.00 0.28
N GLU A 175 0.70 17.93 -0.14
CA GLU A 175 0.37 17.16 -1.34
C GLU A 175 -0.52 15.98 -0.95
N VAL A 176 -1.83 16.15 -1.11
CA VAL A 176 -2.81 15.15 -0.61
C VAL A 176 -2.73 13.87 -1.43
N HIS A 177 -2.53 12.74 -0.76
CA HIS A 177 -2.66 11.40 -1.31
C HIS A 177 -3.99 10.76 -0.93
N TYR A 178 -4.56 9.99 -1.84
CA TYR A 178 -5.85 9.33 -1.68
C TYR A 178 -5.71 7.80 -1.62
N PRO A 179 -6.56 7.10 -0.83
CA PRO A 179 -7.64 7.61 0.02
C PRO A 179 -7.14 8.50 1.16
N SER A 180 -7.77 9.65 1.35
CA SER A 180 -7.47 10.58 2.44
C SER A 180 -8.48 10.43 3.57
N ASN A 181 -8.02 10.55 4.82
CA ASN A 181 -8.89 10.52 6.00
C ASN A 181 -9.53 11.88 6.34
N PHE A 182 -9.45 12.84 5.44
CA PHE A 182 -10.01 14.18 5.65
C PHE A 182 -11.03 14.48 4.56
N ASP A 183 -12.16 15.07 4.95
CA ASP A 183 -13.15 15.61 4.02
C ASP A 183 -12.65 16.93 3.35
N GLU A 184 -13.46 17.50 2.48
CA GLU A 184 -13.14 18.75 1.78
C GLU A 184 -12.96 19.96 2.71
N ASN A 185 -13.49 19.88 3.94
CA ASN A 185 -13.38 20.90 4.97
C ASN A 185 -12.23 20.63 5.95
N GLY A 186 -11.48 19.56 5.75
CA GLY A 186 -10.38 19.13 6.63
C GLY A 186 -10.83 18.43 7.91
N ASN A 187 -12.10 17.99 8.00
CA ASN A 187 -12.56 17.19 9.13
C ASN A 187 -12.18 15.72 8.94
N VAL A 188 -11.86 15.04 10.06
CA VAL A 188 -11.58 13.61 10.06
C VAL A 188 -12.83 12.81 9.70
N ILE A 189 -12.70 11.92 8.72
CA ILE A 189 -13.80 11.05 8.23
C ILE A 189 -13.94 9.82 9.10
N ASN A 190 -12.80 9.21 9.49
CA ASN A 190 -12.73 7.97 10.22
C ASN A 190 -11.66 8.06 11.31
N ASP A 191 -12.03 8.03 12.59
CA ASP A 191 -11.11 8.12 13.72
C ASP A 191 -10.33 6.81 13.99
N LYS A 192 -10.65 5.76 13.25
CA LYS A 192 -10.00 4.44 13.23
C LYS A 192 -9.14 4.22 11.98
N PHE A 193 -8.59 5.30 11.41
CA PHE A 193 -7.73 5.28 10.22
C PHE A 193 -6.29 5.57 10.64
N ILE A 194 -5.34 4.76 10.19
CA ILE A 194 -3.89 4.89 10.45
C ILE A 194 -3.17 5.02 9.12
N VAL A 195 -2.32 6.04 8.98
CA VAL A 195 -1.42 6.20 7.83
C VAL A 195 -0.01 5.83 8.24
N VAL A 196 0.61 4.94 7.46
CA VAL A 196 1.89 4.30 7.78
C VAL A 196 2.96 4.72 6.79
N GLY A 197 3.99 5.40 7.27
CA GLY A 197 5.23 5.67 6.56
C GLY A 197 6.21 4.49 6.63
N ALA A 198 7.21 4.48 5.76
CA ALA A 198 8.24 3.46 5.72
C ALA A 198 9.51 3.88 6.46
N SER A 199 10.02 3.00 7.33
CA SER A 199 11.34 3.13 7.95
C SER A 199 12.35 2.15 7.35
N THR A 200 13.62 2.49 7.53
CA THR A 200 14.77 1.62 7.21
C THR A 200 15.19 0.82 8.45
N ASN A 201 16.15 -0.06 8.27
CA ASN A 201 16.85 -0.75 9.38
C ASN A 201 17.93 0.10 10.06
N SER A 202 18.05 1.38 9.72
CA SER A 202 19.09 2.29 10.24
C SER A 202 18.55 3.14 11.38
N ALA A 203 18.99 2.87 12.60
CA ALA A 203 18.69 3.69 13.77
C ALA A 203 19.52 5.00 13.76
N GLY A 204 19.22 5.91 12.88
CA GLY A 204 19.97 7.17 12.76
C GLY A 204 19.25 8.20 11.91
N LYS A 205 19.99 9.12 11.31
CA LYS A 205 19.41 10.15 10.43
C LYS A 205 18.64 9.59 9.25
N LYS A 206 18.94 8.35 8.86
CA LYS A 206 18.28 7.64 7.74
C LYS A 206 17.14 6.72 8.20
N LEU A 207 16.62 6.89 9.40
CA LEU A 207 15.52 6.07 9.91
C LEU A 207 14.29 6.11 9.00
N PRO A 208 13.76 7.27 8.56
CA PRO A 208 12.74 7.28 7.51
C PRO A 208 13.37 6.86 6.17
N ALA A 209 12.68 5.99 5.44
CA ALA A 209 13.10 5.66 4.08
C ALA A 209 12.96 6.88 3.16
N SER A 210 13.95 7.09 2.27
CA SER A 210 14.03 8.29 1.44
C SER A 210 12.86 8.45 0.46
N PHE A 211 12.19 7.37 0.13
CA PHE A 211 11.01 7.37 -0.73
C PHE A 211 9.71 7.60 0.04
N SER A 212 9.69 7.41 1.37
CA SER A 212 8.44 7.47 2.14
C SER A 212 7.81 8.85 2.09
N ASN A 213 6.52 8.92 1.81
CA ASN A 213 5.77 10.13 2.12
C ASN A 213 5.76 10.35 3.64
N TYR A 214 5.64 11.62 4.04
CA TYR A 214 5.69 12.05 5.44
C TYR A 214 4.69 13.19 5.69
N GLY A 215 4.36 13.44 6.95
CA GLY A 215 3.49 14.53 7.36
C GLY A 215 3.32 14.50 8.88
N LYS A 216 3.15 15.67 9.48
CA LYS A 216 2.94 15.79 10.94
C LYS A 216 1.51 15.45 11.35
N LYS A 217 0.55 15.65 10.44
CA LYS A 217 -0.88 15.43 10.67
C LYS A 217 -1.39 14.21 9.94
N SER A 218 -0.84 13.96 8.75
CA SER A 218 -1.39 12.98 7.81
C SER A 218 -0.65 11.64 7.83
N VAL A 219 0.48 11.52 8.57
CA VAL A 219 1.19 10.25 8.80
C VAL A 219 1.24 9.98 10.29
N ASP A 220 0.63 8.88 10.72
CA ASP A 220 0.47 8.56 12.15
C ASP A 220 1.70 7.86 12.74
N ILE A 221 2.32 6.93 11.96
CA ILE A 221 3.41 6.07 12.44
C ILE A 221 4.31 5.64 11.27
N PHE A 222 5.57 5.33 11.56
CA PHE A 222 6.48 4.67 10.64
C PHE A 222 6.70 3.22 11.05
N SER A 223 6.75 2.32 10.07
CA SER A 223 6.95 0.88 10.26
C SER A 223 8.02 0.37 9.28
N PRO A 224 8.70 -0.76 9.54
CA PRO A 224 9.68 -1.32 8.62
C PRO A 224 9.10 -1.47 7.21
N GLY A 225 9.72 -0.82 6.22
CA GLY A 225 9.25 -0.80 4.85
C GLY A 225 10.34 -0.84 3.79
N GLN A 226 11.63 -0.93 4.20
CA GLN A 226 12.74 -1.07 3.28
C GLN A 226 13.35 -2.47 3.36
N ASP A 227 13.57 -3.09 2.19
CA ASP A 227 14.18 -4.42 2.02
C ASP A 227 13.42 -5.53 2.78
N ILE A 228 12.11 -5.47 2.76
CA ILE A 228 11.24 -6.41 3.46
C ILE A 228 11.12 -7.70 2.64
N TYR A 229 11.58 -8.81 3.24
CA TYR A 229 11.53 -10.13 2.66
C TYR A 229 10.17 -10.76 2.90
N SER A 230 9.48 -11.19 1.83
CA SER A 230 8.11 -11.70 1.90
C SER A 230 7.83 -12.79 0.87
N CYS A 231 6.60 -13.33 0.93
CA CYS A 231 6.11 -14.31 -0.03
C CYS A 231 5.94 -13.69 -1.42
N ALA A 232 6.26 -14.48 -2.46
CA ALA A 232 6.06 -14.11 -3.85
C ALA A 232 5.32 -15.21 -4.62
N PRO A 233 4.66 -14.90 -5.75
CA PRO A 233 3.96 -15.90 -6.55
C PRO A 233 4.87 -17.01 -7.05
N GLY A 234 4.30 -18.20 -7.26
CA GLY A 234 5.05 -19.34 -7.76
C GLY A 234 5.90 -20.02 -6.71
N ASN A 235 5.50 -19.95 -5.44
CA ASN A 235 6.21 -20.55 -4.31
C ASN A 235 7.64 -20.00 -4.15
N LYS A 236 7.76 -18.69 -4.30
CA LYS A 236 9.00 -17.92 -4.18
C LYS A 236 8.95 -16.94 -3.03
N TYR A 237 10.08 -16.35 -2.74
CA TYR A 237 10.26 -15.30 -1.75
C TYR A 237 11.15 -14.21 -2.32
N GLU A 238 10.79 -12.96 -2.09
CA GLU A 238 11.50 -11.81 -2.64
C GLU A 238 11.51 -10.67 -1.62
N SER A 239 12.45 -9.72 -1.80
CA SER A 239 12.49 -8.50 -1.01
C SER A 239 11.92 -7.33 -1.80
N ALA A 240 11.14 -6.49 -1.14
CA ALA A 240 10.65 -5.24 -1.72
C ALA A 240 10.74 -4.11 -0.71
N SER A 241 10.72 -2.87 -1.23
CA SER A 241 10.70 -1.65 -0.45
C SER A 241 9.49 -0.80 -0.83
N GLY A 242 8.86 -0.19 0.16
CA GLY A 242 7.71 0.68 -0.04
C GLY A 242 6.91 0.87 1.24
N THR A 243 6.14 1.92 1.32
CA THR A 243 5.11 2.08 2.37
C THR A 243 4.04 0.98 2.26
N SER A 244 3.90 0.38 1.07
CA SER A 244 3.09 -0.83 0.84
C SER A 244 3.58 -2.05 1.62
N MET A 245 4.86 -2.09 2.01
CA MET A 245 5.44 -3.14 2.86
C MET A 245 5.36 -2.76 4.34
N ALA A 246 5.38 -1.48 4.66
CA ALA A 246 5.27 -0.96 6.02
C ALA A 246 3.85 -1.09 6.60
N SER A 247 2.84 -0.76 5.81
CA SER A 247 1.42 -0.84 6.20
C SER A 247 1.01 -2.24 6.68
N PRO A 248 1.33 -3.35 5.98
CA PRO A 248 0.98 -4.69 6.44
C PRO A 248 1.71 -5.11 7.72
N VAL A 249 2.89 -4.57 8.02
CA VAL A 249 3.57 -4.81 9.30
C VAL A 249 2.75 -4.21 10.44
N ALA A 250 2.33 -2.95 10.32
CA ALA A 250 1.44 -2.31 11.30
C ALA A 250 0.08 -3.04 11.40
N THR A 251 -0.46 -3.50 10.27
CA THR A 251 -1.69 -4.31 10.21
C THR A 251 -1.54 -5.62 11.00
N GLY A 252 -0.41 -6.30 10.85
CA GLY A 252 -0.12 -7.54 11.58
C GLY A 252 -0.08 -7.32 13.09
N VAL A 253 0.53 -6.21 13.56
CA VAL A 253 0.54 -5.85 14.99
C VAL A 253 -0.87 -5.54 15.49
N ALA A 254 -1.64 -4.74 14.75
CA ALA A 254 -3.03 -4.47 15.08
C ALA A 254 -3.86 -5.78 15.16
N THR A 255 -3.58 -6.73 14.27
CA THR A 255 -4.23 -8.05 14.29
C THR A 255 -3.88 -8.84 15.54
N ILE A 256 -2.62 -8.81 15.98
CA ILE A 256 -2.21 -9.44 17.25
C ILE A 256 -3.00 -8.81 18.42
N ILE A 257 -3.06 -7.49 18.50
CA ILE A 257 -3.79 -6.80 19.57
C ILE A 257 -5.25 -7.25 19.59
N ARG A 258 -5.95 -7.22 18.45
CA ARG A 258 -7.37 -7.64 18.37
C ARG A 258 -7.58 -9.15 18.63
N ALA A 259 -6.63 -9.99 18.27
CA ALA A 259 -6.71 -11.42 18.53
C ALA A 259 -6.59 -11.78 20.01
N TYR A 260 -5.75 -11.06 20.74
CA TYR A 260 -5.56 -11.28 22.18
C TYR A 260 -6.54 -10.48 23.06
N PHE A 261 -7.04 -9.37 22.55
CA PHE A 261 -7.95 -8.46 23.25
C PHE A 261 -9.16 -8.14 22.36
N PRO A 262 -10.05 -9.13 22.10
CA PRO A 262 -11.15 -8.97 21.15
C PRO A 262 -12.23 -7.97 21.64
N GLU A 263 -12.21 -7.58 22.90
CA GLU A 263 -13.08 -6.56 23.49
C GLU A 263 -12.68 -5.12 23.12
N LEU A 264 -11.44 -4.91 22.65
CA LEU A 264 -10.98 -3.58 22.27
C LEU A 264 -11.63 -3.12 20.96
N SER A 265 -12.12 -1.89 20.96
CA SER A 265 -12.56 -1.21 19.75
C SER A 265 -11.40 -0.93 18.81
N ALA A 266 -11.68 -0.75 17.53
CA ALA A 266 -10.67 -0.38 16.54
C ALA A 266 -9.95 0.95 16.89
N LYS A 267 -10.65 1.87 17.57
CA LYS A 267 -10.07 3.11 18.08
C LYS A 267 -9.04 2.85 19.17
N GLU A 268 -9.39 2.01 20.16
CA GLU A 268 -8.46 1.64 21.24
C GLU A 268 -7.24 0.89 20.69
N VAL A 269 -7.43 0.00 19.70
CA VAL A 269 -6.32 -0.67 18.99
C VAL A 269 -5.39 0.34 18.32
N LYS A 270 -5.96 1.33 17.62
CA LYS A 270 -5.17 2.44 17.04
C LYS A 270 -4.39 3.18 18.13
N GLU A 271 -5.05 3.56 19.22
CA GLU A 271 -4.42 4.30 20.31
C GLU A 271 -3.28 3.51 20.96
N ILE A 272 -3.47 2.22 21.23
CA ILE A 272 -2.42 1.33 21.76
C ILE A 272 -1.24 1.26 20.81
N LEU A 273 -1.50 1.05 19.52
CA LEU A 273 -0.47 0.95 18.49
C LEU A 273 0.37 2.25 18.42
N LEU A 274 -0.28 3.41 18.44
CA LEU A 274 0.40 4.70 18.41
C LEU A 274 1.13 5.05 19.71
N GLN A 275 0.60 4.62 20.87
CA GLN A 275 1.23 4.88 22.17
C GLN A 275 2.41 3.95 22.45
N SER A 276 2.36 2.71 21.94
CA SER A 276 3.47 1.74 22.06
C SER A 276 4.62 2.03 21.12
N ALA A 277 4.43 2.89 20.12
CA ALA A 277 5.48 3.25 19.20
C ALA A 277 6.61 4.02 19.90
N VAL A 278 7.85 3.66 19.56
CA VAL A 278 9.05 4.34 20.08
C VAL A 278 9.13 5.74 19.50
N LYS A 279 9.16 6.75 20.36
CA LYS A 279 9.43 8.13 19.96
C LYS A 279 10.91 8.31 19.63
N TYR A 280 11.18 8.86 18.46
CA TYR A 280 12.53 9.10 18.01
C TYR A 280 12.82 10.60 17.96
N ASP A 281 13.35 11.15 19.05
CA ASP A 281 13.60 12.58 19.25
C ASP A 281 14.91 13.10 18.59
N LYS A 282 15.41 12.43 17.56
CA LYS A 282 16.62 12.83 16.86
C LYS A 282 16.29 13.44 15.50
N LYS A 283 17.14 14.37 15.06
CA LYS A 283 17.04 14.89 13.70
C LYS A 283 17.25 13.79 12.67
N VAL A 284 16.29 13.63 11.78
CA VAL A 284 16.33 12.71 10.66
C VAL A 284 16.43 13.47 9.34
N LEU A 285 16.85 12.77 8.28
CA LEU A 285 16.74 13.29 6.92
C LEU A 285 15.27 13.24 6.51
N LEU A 286 14.76 14.34 5.98
CA LEU A 286 13.44 14.31 5.36
C LEU A 286 13.48 13.43 4.11
N PRO A 287 12.50 12.57 3.92
CA PRO A 287 12.32 11.88 2.64
C PRO A 287 12.21 12.88 1.48
N GLY A 288 12.61 12.48 0.27
CA GLY A 288 12.57 13.33 -0.93
C GLY A 288 13.56 14.49 -0.99
N GLY A 289 14.31 14.79 0.07
CA GLY A 289 15.19 15.96 0.15
C GLY A 289 16.67 15.64 0.32
N GLU A 290 17.53 16.25 -0.48
CA GLU A 290 18.98 16.09 -0.36
C GLU A 290 19.61 16.80 0.84
N LYS A 291 18.95 17.77 1.50
CA LYS A 291 19.60 18.64 2.52
C LYS A 291 18.72 19.19 3.64
N ASN A 292 17.44 18.91 3.69
CA ASN A 292 16.61 19.48 4.76
C ASN A 292 16.60 18.55 5.98
N PHE A 293 17.22 19.03 7.07
CA PHE A 293 17.12 18.39 8.37
C PHE A 293 15.99 19.06 9.15
N GLU A 294 14.86 18.40 9.26
CA GLU A 294 13.83 18.78 10.22
C GLU A 294 13.73 17.74 11.33
N VAL A 295 13.27 18.20 12.50
CA VAL A 295 12.85 17.28 13.55
C VAL A 295 11.46 16.80 13.16
N LEU A 296 11.40 15.68 12.44
CA LEU A 296 10.17 14.91 12.38
C LEU A 296 10.04 14.23 13.74
N GLU A 297 8.91 14.45 14.41
CA GLU A 297 8.52 13.60 15.53
C GLU A 297 8.13 12.24 14.94
N VAL A 298 9.12 11.38 14.75
CA VAL A 298 8.90 10.06 14.18
C VAL A 298 8.49 9.13 15.31
N LYS A 299 7.22 8.77 15.35
CA LYS A 299 6.76 7.63 16.13
C LYS A 299 7.14 6.37 15.36
N TYR A 300 8.10 5.64 15.86
CA TYR A 300 8.63 4.42 15.26
C TYR A 300 8.15 3.22 16.05
N GLN A 301 7.58 2.25 15.37
CA GLN A 301 7.25 0.97 15.97
C GLN A 301 8.44 0.01 15.79
N GLU A 302 9.17 -0.23 16.84
CA GLU A 302 10.15 -1.31 16.89
C GLU A 302 9.41 -2.60 17.28
N ILE A 303 9.34 -3.52 16.33
CA ILE A 303 8.88 -4.88 16.63
C ILE A 303 10.11 -5.66 17.05
N VAL A 304 10.33 -5.74 18.36
CA VAL A 304 11.33 -6.64 18.93
C VAL A 304 10.70 -8.02 19.02
N PHE A 305 11.15 -8.94 18.22
CA PHE A 305 10.85 -10.36 18.41
C PHE A 305 11.92 -10.94 19.32
N GLU A 306 11.57 -11.29 20.56
CA GLU A 306 12.32 -12.22 21.38
C GLU A 306 12.00 -13.66 21.00
#